data_40600a07b630bbddc030d7fe1bea0108
#
_entry.id   40600a07b630bbddc030d7fe1bea0108
#
_cell.length_a   1.000
_cell.length_b   1.000
_cell.length_c   1.000
_cell.angle_alpha   90.00
_cell.angle_beta   90.00
_cell.angle_gamma   90.00
#
_symmetry.space_group_name_H-M   'P 1'
#
loop_
_entity.id
_entity.type
_entity.pdbx_description
1 polymer ?
#
loop_
_entity_poly.entity_id
_entity_poly.type
_entity_poly.pdbx_seq_one_letter_code
_entity_poly.pdbx_strand_id
1 'polypeptide(L)'
;MSYQAAKESYAAEIADIKAAGLWKTERVITSDQKNDITLAGGANVVNMCANNYLGLANNAEVMQAARDSLSKWGFGAASVRFICGTQGIHKTLERRVSHFLGMEDTILYAACFDANTGLFETILGPEDAVISDELNHASIIDGVRLCKASRYRYRNNDMADLEAKLKEARDAGARRILITTDGVFSMDGTIARLDAICDLADAYGAMVHHDDCHATGFMGDQGRGVHEYRGVMDRVDLITGTFGKALGGGSGGFTSGRQEIIDILRQRSRPYLFSNTLAPAICAASLKVLDMLEASTALRDRLHDNTRYFREQMQANGFAVPEGDHPIVPVMLGDAVVAQKMSERLLELGIYAIGFFYPVVPQGKARIRVQISAGHTRDDLDKAVSAFTTAHGELAA
;
A
#
# COMPACT_ATOMS: atom_id res chain seq x y z
N MET A 1 32.27 8.31 -21.57
CA MET A 1 31.42 9.38 -22.14
C MET A 1 31.46 10.57 -21.22
N SER A 2 31.61 11.80 -21.78
CA SER A 2 31.47 13.02 -20.98
C SER A 2 29.99 13.23 -20.59
N TYR A 3 29.74 14.04 -19.54
CA TYR A 3 28.37 14.41 -19.17
C TYR A 3 27.58 15.00 -20.34
N GLN A 4 28.23 15.72 -21.28
CA GLN A 4 27.56 16.28 -22.43
C GLN A 4 26.91 15.22 -23.33
N ALA A 5 27.61 14.10 -23.61
CA ALA A 5 27.03 13.01 -24.39
C ALA A 5 25.89 12.29 -23.62
N ALA A 6 26.05 12.13 -22.29
CA ALA A 6 24.99 11.60 -21.45
C ALA A 6 23.77 12.53 -21.39
N LYS A 7 23.97 13.85 -21.34
CA LYS A 7 22.91 14.86 -21.35
C LYS A 7 22.04 14.77 -22.61
N GLU A 8 22.67 14.61 -23.77
CA GLU A 8 21.95 14.46 -25.04
C GLU A 8 21.08 13.18 -25.06
N SER A 9 21.63 12.07 -24.56
CA SER A 9 20.86 10.81 -24.41
C SER A 9 19.66 10.98 -23.48
N TYR A 10 19.86 11.55 -22.29
CA TYR A 10 18.76 11.79 -21.34
C TYR A 10 17.71 12.77 -21.88
N ALA A 11 18.13 13.80 -22.65
CA ALA A 11 17.19 14.73 -23.27
C ALA A 11 16.32 14.04 -24.32
N ALA A 12 16.90 13.10 -25.10
CA ALA A 12 16.13 12.29 -26.04
C ALA A 12 15.13 11.38 -25.33
N GLU A 13 15.56 10.65 -24.27
CA GLU A 13 14.63 9.82 -23.48
C GLU A 13 13.50 10.64 -22.87
N ILE A 14 13.77 11.85 -22.35
CA ILE A 14 12.73 12.75 -21.83
C ILE A 14 11.76 13.17 -22.95
N ALA A 15 12.27 13.45 -24.14
CA ALA A 15 11.43 13.80 -25.28
C ALA A 15 10.51 12.63 -25.68
N ASP A 16 11.03 11.41 -25.68
CA ASP A 16 10.28 10.19 -25.98
C ASP A 16 9.18 9.94 -24.92
N ILE A 17 9.50 10.09 -23.62
CA ILE A 17 8.52 9.99 -22.53
C ILE A 17 7.37 10.99 -22.71
N LYS A 18 7.71 12.24 -23.09
CA LYS A 18 6.70 13.29 -23.34
C LYS A 18 5.87 12.99 -24.59
N ALA A 19 6.51 12.58 -25.70
CA ALA A 19 5.85 12.23 -26.93
C ALA A 19 4.90 11.03 -26.77
N ALA A 20 5.27 10.07 -25.91
CA ALA A 20 4.44 8.93 -25.58
C ALA A 20 3.30 9.25 -24.58
N GLY A 21 3.18 10.49 -24.09
CA GLY A 21 2.16 10.88 -23.09
C GLY A 21 2.41 10.30 -21.69
N LEU A 22 3.63 9.82 -21.41
CA LEU A 22 3.99 9.17 -20.15
C LEU A 22 4.59 10.14 -19.10
N TRP A 23 4.69 11.43 -19.46
CA TRP A 23 5.22 12.44 -18.55
C TRP A 23 4.31 12.65 -17.34
N LYS A 24 4.86 12.50 -16.14
CA LYS A 24 4.12 12.72 -14.89
C LYS A 24 4.38 14.13 -14.37
N THR A 25 3.31 14.90 -14.19
CA THR A 25 3.38 16.24 -13.59
C THR A 25 2.91 16.17 -12.14
N GLU A 26 3.73 16.67 -11.22
CA GLU A 26 3.37 16.79 -9.81
C GLU A 26 2.45 18.01 -9.60
N ARG A 27 1.28 17.78 -9.02
CA ARG A 27 0.35 18.84 -8.63
C ARG A 27 0.63 19.25 -7.19
N VAL A 28 0.99 20.51 -6.98
CA VAL A 28 1.37 21.01 -5.65
C VAL A 28 0.13 21.30 -4.82
N ILE A 29 0.04 20.65 -3.65
CA ILE A 29 -0.98 20.90 -2.63
C ILE A 29 -0.45 21.96 -1.69
N THR A 30 -1.25 22.99 -1.40
CA THR A 30 -0.89 24.14 -0.56
C THR A 30 -1.65 24.16 0.78
N SER A 31 -2.52 23.18 1.01
CA SER A 31 -3.20 22.93 2.29
C SER A 31 -2.60 21.71 3.01
N ASP A 32 -3.12 21.39 4.18
CA ASP A 32 -2.96 20.09 4.83
C ASP A 32 -3.61 18.95 4.01
N GLN A 33 -3.21 17.71 4.27
CA GLN A 33 -3.72 16.53 3.58
C GLN A 33 -5.00 16.03 4.24
N LYS A 34 -6.15 16.24 3.59
CA LYS A 34 -7.48 15.81 4.04
C LYS A 34 -8.40 15.51 2.84
N ASN A 35 -9.70 15.34 3.09
CA ASN A 35 -10.68 15.07 2.04
C ASN A 35 -10.91 16.26 1.09
N ASP A 36 -10.76 17.49 1.53
CA ASP A 36 -10.75 18.70 0.72
C ASP A 36 -9.37 19.36 0.78
N ILE A 37 -8.76 19.60 -0.36
CA ILE A 37 -7.42 20.20 -0.47
C ILE A 37 -7.41 21.41 -1.38
N THR A 38 -6.44 22.30 -1.15
CA THR A 38 -6.18 23.43 -2.02
C THR A 38 -4.94 23.15 -2.85
N LEU A 39 -5.04 23.31 -4.17
CA LEU A 39 -3.92 23.19 -5.10
C LEU A 39 -3.24 24.54 -5.34
N ALA A 40 -1.99 24.53 -5.81
CA ALA A 40 -1.34 25.73 -6.32
C ALA A 40 -2.21 26.36 -7.40
N GLY A 41 -2.48 27.68 -7.27
CA GLY A 41 -3.45 28.40 -8.10
C GLY A 41 -4.80 28.61 -7.40
N GLY A 42 -5.00 28.09 -6.18
CA GLY A 42 -6.14 28.40 -5.30
C GLY A 42 -7.39 27.52 -5.52
N ALA A 43 -7.34 26.52 -6.39
CA ALA A 43 -8.47 25.60 -6.60
C ALA A 43 -8.68 24.69 -5.39
N ASN A 44 -9.89 24.68 -4.84
CA ASN A 44 -10.32 23.72 -3.81
C ASN A 44 -10.97 22.52 -4.47
N VAL A 45 -10.50 21.31 -4.12
CA VAL A 45 -10.96 20.07 -4.74
C VAL A 45 -11.17 18.99 -3.70
N VAL A 46 -12.13 18.08 -3.95
CA VAL A 46 -12.30 16.84 -3.17
C VAL A 46 -11.19 15.86 -3.58
N ASN A 47 -10.43 15.41 -2.61
CA ASN A 47 -9.29 14.51 -2.81
C ASN A 47 -9.72 13.06 -2.82
N MET A 48 -9.82 12.47 -4.00
CA MET A 48 -10.19 11.07 -4.22
C MET A 48 -8.97 10.19 -4.59
N CYS A 49 -7.73 10.66 -4.29
CA CYS A 49 -6.50 9.94 -4.63
C CYS A 49 -5.67 9.49 -3.44
N ALA A 50 -5.77 10.19 -2.29
CA ALA A 50 -4.91 9.91 -1.15
C ALA A 50 -5.21 8.56 -0.50
N ASN A 51 -4.17 7.82 -0.12
CA ASN A 51 -4.32 6.59 0.65
C ASN A 51 -4.67 6.87 2.14
N ASN A 52 -5.38 7.96 2.40
CA ASN A 52 -5.77 8.41 3.73
C ASN A 52 -7.12 7.78 4.14
N TYR A 53 -7.19 6.44 4.10
CA TYR A 53 -8.44 5.68 4.26
C TYR A 53 -9.26 6.07 5.48
N LEU A 54 -8.61 6.29 6.62
CA LEU A 54 -9.27 6.64 7.87
C LEU A 54 -9.35 8.15 8.15
N GLY A 55 -8.84 8.99 7.24
CA GLY A 55 -8.85 10.43 7.40
C GLY A 55 -7.93 10.96 8.50
N LEU A 56 -6.90 10.20 8.88
CA LEU A 56 -6.06 10.50 10.06
C LEU A 56 -4.84 11.38 9.77
N ALA A 57 -4.52 11.67 8.51
CA ALA A 57 -3.28 12.38 8.16
C ALA A 57 -3.17 13.80 8.76
N ASN A 58 -4.30 14.46 9.04
CA ASN A 58 -4.33 15.76 9.74
C ASN A 58 -5.18 15.72 11.02
N ASN A 59 -5.39 14.53 11.61
CA ASN A 59 -6.15 14.40 12.84
C ASN A 59 -5.46 15.12 14.01
N ALA A 60 -6.21 15.92 14.77
CA ALA A 60 -5.69 16.77 15.83
C ALA A 60 -4.97 15.98 16.95
N GLU A 61 -5.50 14.81 17.35
CA GLU A 61 -4.90 13.97 18.40
C GLU A 61 -3.62 13.31 17.91
N VAL A 62 -3.57 12.87 16.64
CA VAL A 62 -2.39 12.28 16.02
C VAL A 62 -1.28 13.34 15.89
N MET A 63 -1.63 14.55 15.43
CA MET A 63 -0.69 15.68 15.37
C MET A 63 -0.19 16.08 16.76
N GLN A 64 -1.04 16.06 17.79
CA GLN A 64 -0.63 16.40 19.14
C GLN A 64 0.36 15.37 19.68
N ALA A 65 0.12 14.08 19.50
CA ALA A 65 1.05 13.03 19.90
C ALA A 65 2.43 13.19 19.22
N ALA A 66 2.45 13.57 17.95
CA ALA A 66 3.71 13.90 17.24
C ALA A 66 4.43 15.12 17.87
N ARG A 67 3.71 16.21 18.17
CA ARG A 67 4.28 17.42 18.82
C ARG A 67 4.86 17.12 20.20
N ASP A 68 4.14 16.37 21.03
CA ASP A 68 4.58 16.01 22.38
C ASP A 68 5.85 15.16 22.35
N SER A 69 5.96 14.29 21.34
CA SER A 69 7.13 13.44 21.15
C SER A 69 8.40 14.23 20.86
N LEU A 70 8.30 15.38 20.17
CA LEU A 70 9.47 16.24 19.87
C LEU A 70 10.12 16.76 21.17
N SER A 71 9.33 17.08 22.17
CA SER A 71 9.84 17.54 23.48
C SER A 71 10.49 16.40 24.28
N LYS A 72 10.05 15.16 24.11
CA LYS A 72 10.51 14.00 24.87
C LYS A 72 11.66 13.26 24.22
N TRP A 73 11.62 13.08 22.90
CA TRP A 73 12.51 12.21 22.15
C TRP A 73 13.43 12.96 21.18
N GLY A 74 13.15 14.25 20.93
CA GLY A 74 13.83 15.04 19.91
C GLY A 74 13.26 14.81 18.51
N PHE A 75 13.84 15.49 17.52
CA PHE A 75 13.41 15.41 16.11
C PHE A 75 13.79 14.10 15.43
N GLY A 76 15.01 13.60 15.70
CA GLY A 76 15.52 12.40 15.05
C GLY A 76 16.61 11.71 15.88
N ALA A 77 16.92 10.46 15.55
CA ALA A 77 17.90 9.67 16.27
C ALA A 77 19.34 9.81 15.73
N ALA A 78 19.52 10.40 14.55
CA ALA A 78 20.81 10.62 13.88
C ALA A 78 21.71 9.37 13.77
N SER A 79 21.08 8.18 13.76
CA SER A 79 21.77 6.89 13.75
C SER A 79 20.88 5.76 13.26
N VAL A 80 21.53 4.66 12.86
CA VAL A 80 20.88 3.37 12.61
C VAL A 80 20.58 2.64 13.93
N ARG A 81 19.68 1.67 13.88
CA ARG A 81 19.10 1.01 15.06
C ARG A 81 20.14 0.36 15.99
N PHE A 82 21.12 -0.37 15.47
CA PHE A 82 22.03 -1.17 16.28
C PHE A 82 23.20 -0.36 16.90
N ILE A 83 23.48 0.83 16.38
CA ILE A 83 24.55 1.69 16.94
C ILE A 83 24.01 2.46 18.14
N CYS A 84 23.23 3.53 17.89
CA CYS A 84 22.62 4.33 18.97
C CYS A 84 21.24 4.91 18.57
N GLY A 85 20.63 4.41 17.49
CA GLY A 85 19.37 4.91 16.95
C GLY A 85 18.13 4.21 17.53
N THR A 86 18.24 3.34 18.52
CA THR A 86 17.11 2.68 19.17
C THR A 86 16.70 3.42 20.43
N GLN A 87 15.55 4.09 20.39
CA GLN A 87 14.92 4.71 21.54
C GLN A 87 13.78 3.82 22.07
N GLY A 88 13.35 4.04 23.33
CA GLY A 88 12.27 3.27 23.94
C GLY A 88 10.95 3.28 23.17
N ILE A 89 10.66 4.40 22.49
CA ILE A 89 9.43 4.54 21.69
C ILE A 89 9.40 3.57 20.50
N HIS A 90 10.55 3.26 19.87
CA HIS A 90 10.63 2.26 18.80
C HIS A 90 10.22 0.88 19.29
N LYS A 91 10.77 0.46 20.45
CA LYS A 91 10.43 -0.83 21.07
C LYS A 91 8.97 -0.89 21.51
N THR A 92 8.40 0.25 21.93
CA THR A 92 6.98 0.32 22.26
C THR A 92 6.12 0.16 21.01
N LEU A 93 6.44 0.82 19.90
CA LEU A 93 5.69 0.68 18.65
C LEU A 93 5.81 -0.75 18.08
N GLU A 94 7.00 -1.37 18.10
CA GLU A 94 7.19 -2.76 17.68
C GLU A 94 6.24 -3.71 18.43
N ARG A 95 6.20 -3.65 19.77
CA ARG A 95 5.28 -4.49 20.59
C ARG A 95 3.80 -4.18 20.32
N ARG A 96 3.44 -2.92 20.10
CA ARG A 96 2.04 -2.56 19.84
C ARG A 96 1.58 -3.02 18.46
N VAL A 97 2.43 -2.96 17.45
CA VAL A 97 2.12 -3.46 16.11
C VAL A 97 2.00 -4.99 16.12
N SER A 98 2.94 -5.70 16.75
CA SER A 98 2.85 -7.18 16.83
C SER A 98 1.59 -7.62 17.59
N HIS A 99 1.25 -6.95 18.70
CA HIS A 99 0.01 -7.22 19.44
C HIS A 99 -1.24 -6.98 18.60
N PHE A 100 -1.29 -5.82 17.91
CA PHE A 100 -2.43 -5.46 17.07
C PHE A 100 -2.65 -6.46 15.92
N LEU A 101 -1.56 -6.95 15.31
CA LEU A 101 -1.62 -7.91 14.20
C LEU A 101 -1.74 -9.37 14.64
N GLY A 102 -1.59 -9.66 15.95
CA GLY A 102 -1.58 -11.04 16.46
C GLY A 102 -0.30 -11.80 16.10
N MET A 103 0.84 -11.09 15.90
CA MET A 103 2.13 -11.67 15.56
C MET A 103 3.08 -11.69 16.77
N GLU A 104 4.16 -12.48 16.69
CA GLU A 104 5.09 -12.67 17.81
C GLU A 104 5.99 -11.45 18.03
N ASP A 105 6.55 -10.85 16.97
CA ASP A 105 7.40 -9.66 17.05
C ASP A 105 7.30 -8.81 15.78
N THR A 106 7.86 -7.58 15.85
CA THR A 106 7.87 -6.61 14.76
C THR A 106 9.21 -5.89 14.67
N ILE A 107 9.65 -5.61 13.46
CA ILE A 107 10.81 -4.77 13.13
C ILE A 107 10.36 -3.56 12.31
N LEU A 108 10.88 -2.35 12.64
CA LEU A 108 10.52 -1.09 11.98
C LEU A 108 11.53 -0.70 10.91
N TYR A 109 11.03 -0.13 9.82
CA TYR A 109 11.81 0.42 8.70
C TYR A 109 11.40 1.86 8.40
N ALA A 110 12.24 2.59 7.64
CA ALA A 110 11.93 3.96 7.19
C ALA A 110 10.75 4.00 6.20
N ALA A 111 10.51 2.92 5.46
CA ALA A 111 9.37 2.73 4.58
C ALA A 111 9.03 1.22 4.45
N CYS A 112 7.82 0.89 4.01
CA CYS A 112 7.47 -0.50 3.67
C CYS A 112 8.22 -1.00 2.43
N PHE A 113 8.62 -0.10 1.54
CA PHE A 113 9.50 -0.46 0.43
C PHE A 113 10.82 -1.08 0.95
N ASP A 114 11.42 -0.49 2.00
CA ASP A 114 12.61 -1.01 2.67
C ASP A 114 12.34 -2.35 3.37
N ALA A 115 11.17 -2.50 3.99
CA ALA A 115 10.76 -3.75 4.61
C ALA A 115 10.72 -4.89 3.58
N ASN A 116 10.06 -4.68 2.44
CA ASN A 116 9.95 -5.67 1.37
C ASN A 116 11.30 -5.96 0.70
N THR A 117 12.10 -4.92 0.39
CA THR A 117 13.41 -5.13 -0.24
C THR A 117 14.41 -5.80 0.70
N GLY A 118 14.28 -5.59 2.00
CA GLY A 118 15.13 -6.22 3.02
C GLY A 118 14.70 -7.61 3.47
N LEU A 119 13.52 -8.09 3.06
CA LEU A 119 12.96 -9.36 3.52
C LEU A 119 13.59 -10.57 2.83
N PHE A 120 13.40 -10.69 1.53
CA PHE A 120 13.63 -11.93 0.78
C PHE A 120 15.11 -12.34 0.75
N GLU A 121 16.04 -11.41 0.44
CA GLU A 121 17.49 -11.70 0.43
C GLU A 121 18.03 -12.08 1.82
N THR A 122 17.32 -11.65 2.88
CA THR A 122 17.75 -11.90 4.26
C THR A 122 17.37 -13.30 4.73
N ILE A 123 16.17 -13.78 4.40
CA ILE A 123 15.63 -15.04 4.94
C ILE A 123 15.72 -16.22 3.98
N LEU A 124 15.96 -15.98 2.69
CA LEU A 124 16.04 -17.02 1.66
C LEU A 124 17.42 -17.05 1.01
N GLY A 125 17.92 -18.27 0.74
CA GLY A 125 19.16 -18.53 0.06
C GLY A 125 19.00 -19.28 -1.26
N PRO A 126 20.13 -19.65 -1.94
CA PRO A 126 20.09 -20.35 -3.23
C PRO A 126 19.33 -21.70 -3.24
N GLU A 127 19.23 -22.33 -2.07
CA GLU A 127 18.54 -23.63 -1.90
C GLU A 127 17.04 -23.51 -1.64
N ASP A 128 16.53 -22.27 -1.57
CA ASP A 128 15.16 -21.96 -1.23
C ASP A 128 14.40 -21.49 -2.48
N ALA A 129 13.08 -21.39 -2.38
CA ALA A 129 12.21 -20.87 -3.44
C ALA A 129 11.31 -19.75 -2.93
N VAL A 130 11.01 -18.79 -3.79
CA VAL A 130 9.97 -17.78 -3.59
C VAL A 130 8.96 -17.83 -4.74
N ILE A 131 7.67 -17.88 -4.39
CA ILE A 131 6.55 -17.94 -5.33
C ILE A 131 5.74 -16.67 -5.16
N SER A 132 5.78 -15.79 -6.15
CA SER A 132 5.22 -14.44 -6.10
C SER A 132 4.00 -14.30 -7.01
N ASP A 133 2.94 -13.65 -6.51
CA ASP A 133 1.83 -13.21 -7.36
C ASP A 133 2.35 -12.23 -8.42
N GLU A 134 1.83 -12.31 -9.65
CA GLU A 134 2.33 -11.51 -10.78
C GLU A 134 2.01 -10.02 -10.68
N LEU A 135 0.99 -9.64 -9.91
CA LEU A 135 0.56 -8.26 -9.71
C LEU A 135 1.06 -7.64 -8.39
N ASN A 136 1.96 -8.31 -7.69
CA ASN A 136 2.57 -7.78 -6.47
C ASN A 136 3.18 -6.40 -6.67
N HIS A 137 3.17 -5.62 -5.60
CA HIS A 137 3.78 -4.28 -5.56
C HIS A 137 5.26 -4.29 -5.97
N ALA A 138 5.71 -3.21 -6.61
CA ALA A 138 7.09 -3.06 -7.10
C ALA A 138 8.16 -3.38 -6.03
N SER A 139 7.92 -3.03 -4.76
CA SER A 139 8.84 -3.32 -3.67
C SER A 139 9.03 -4.82 -3.40
N ILE A 140 7.97 -5.63 -3.56
CA ILE A 140 8.06 -7.09 -3.48
C ILE A 140 8.83 -7.62 -4.68
N ILE A 141 8.50 -7.15 -5.89
CA ILE A 141 9.19 -7.53 -7.12
C ILE A 141 10.70 -7.24 -7.00
N ASP A 142 11.08 -6.06 -6.53
CA ASP A 142 12.48 -5.66 -6.37
C ASP A 142 13.16 -6.45 -5.25
N GLY A 143 12.49 -6.69 -4.12
CA GLY A 143 13.00 -7.54 -3.05
C GLY A 143 13.24 -8.98 -3.51
N VAL A 144 12.32 -9.55 -4.29
CA VAL A 144 12.49 -10.88 -4.92
C VAL A 144 13.64 -10.89 -5.93
N ARG A 145 13.86 -9.80 -6.67
CA ARG A 145 15.02 -9.68 -7.59
C ARG A 145 16.36 -9.68 -6.88
N LEU A 146 16.45 -9.10 -5.69
CA LEU A 146 17.67 -9.07 -4.87
C LEU A 146 17.98 -10.45 -4.27
N CYS A 147 16.96 -11.31 -4.10
CA CYS A 147 17.10 -12.62 -3.52
C CYS A 147 17.80 -13.61 -4.47
N LYS A 148 18.58 -14.55 -3.89
CA LYS A 148 19.26 -15.63 -4.62
C LYS A 148 18.42 -16.92 -4.73
N ALA A 149 17.26 -16.98 -4.10
CA ALA A 149 16.37 -18.13 -4.18
C ALA A 149 15.81 -18.32 -5.60
N SER A 150 15.39 -19.56 -5.91
CA SER A 150 14.64 -19.84 -7.13
C SER A 150 13.34 -19.06 -7.15
N ARG A 151 13.04 -18.39 -8.26
CA ARG A 151 11.91 -17.47 -8.36
C ARG A 151 10.84 -18.02 -9.28
N TYR A 152 9.63 -18.15 -8.75
CA TYR A 152 8.44 -18.57 -9.47
C TYR A 152 7.41 -17.44 -9.44
N ARG A 153 6.60 -17.34 -10.48
CA ARG A 153 5.53 -16.35 -10.56
C ARG A 153 4.24 -17.08 -10.95
N TYR A 154 3.16 -16.80 -10.24
CA TYR A 154 1.82 -17.33 -10.54
C TYR A 154 0.87 -16.19 -10.92
N ARG A 155 -0.14 -16.52 -11.73
CA ARG A 155 -1.15 -15.57 -12.18
C ARG A 155 -1.97 -15.05 -11.01
N ASN A 156 -2.32 -13.76 -11.06
CA ASN A 156 -3.00 -13.07 -9.98
C ASN A 156 -4.22 -13.84 -9.44
N ASN A 157 -4.20 -14.14 -8.15
CA ASN A 157 -5.23 -14.89 -7.43
C ASN A 157 -5.62 -16.25 -8.05
N ASP A 158 -4.79 -16.85 -8.90
CA ASP A 158 -5.02 -18.15 -9.51
C ASP A 158 -4.41 -19.27 -8.66
N MET A 159 -5.25 -19.93 -7.86
CA MET A 159 -4.82 -20.99 -6.95
C MET A 159 -4.35 -22.25 -7.66
N ALA A 160 -4.86 -22.54 -8.85
CA ALA A 160 -4.40 -23.70 -9.63
C ALA A 160 -2.98 -23.46 -10.18
N ASP A 161 -2.68 -22.24 -10.62
CA ASP A 161 -1.34 -21.87 -11.06
C ASP A 161 -0.36 -21.80 -9.86
N LEU A 162 -0.80 -21.27 -8.70
CA LEU A 162 -0.01 -21.30 -7.47
C LEU A 162 0.35 -22.74 -7.08
N GLU A 163 -0.62 -23.65 -7.09
CA GLU A 163 -0.36 -25.07 -6.78
C GLU A 163 0.63 -25.70 -7.76
N ALA A 164 0.51 -25.40 -9.06
CA ALA A 164 1.48 -25.87 -10.06
C ALA A 164 2.90 -25.39 -9.75
N LYS A 165 3.06 -24.11 -9.32
CA LYS A 165 4.37 -23.55 -8.94
C LYS A 165 4.91 -24.13 -7.63
N LEU A 166 4.06 -24.48 -6.70
CA LEU A 166 4.44 -25.19 -5.47
C LEU A 166 5.00 -26.60 -5.78
N LYS A 167 4.33 -27.35 -6.67
CA LYS A 167 4.81 -28.65 -7.16
C LYS A 167 6.17 -28.50 -7.85
N GLU A 168 6.29 -27.54 -8.79
CA GLU A 168 7.53 -27.26 -9.50
C GLU A 168 8.70 -26.95 -8.54
N ALA A 169 8.47 -26.12 -7.52
CA ALA A 169 9.49 -25.80 -6.52
C ALA A 169 9.88 -27.00 -5.66
N ARG A 170 8.91 -27.84 -5.28
CA ARG A 170 9.16 -29.10 -4.54
C ARG A 170 9.95 -30.10 -5.34
N ASP A 171 9.56 -30.33 -6.59
CA ASP A 171 10.23 -31.27 -7.50
C ASP A 171 11.68 -30.83 -7.82
N ALA A 172 11.93 -29.50 -7.80
CA ALA A 172 13.27 -28.93 -7.90
C ALA A 172 14.10 -29.07 -6.61
N GLY A 173 13.53 -29.59 -5.52
CA GLY A 173 14.23 -29.85 -4.26
C GLY A 173 14.40 -28.61 -3.38
N ALA A 174 13.52 -27.61 -3.50
CA ALA A 174 13.57 -26.41 -2.65
C ALA A 174 13.51 -26.78 -1.16
N ARG A 175 14.48 -26.29 -0.38
CA ARG A 175 14.57 -26.54 1.06
C ARG A 175 13.45 -25.82 1.81
N ARG A 176 13.25 -24.55 1.54
CA ARG A 176 12.16 -23.71 2.06
C ARG A 176 11.43 -23.06 0.91
N ILE A 177 10.13 -22.92 1.01
CA ILE A 177 9.31 -22.21 0.04
C ILE A 177 8.60 -21.08 0.76
N LEU A 178 8.65 -19.87 0.19
CA LEU A 178 7.89 -18.71 0.65
C LEU A 178 6.92 -18.30 -0.45
N ILE A 179 5.62 -18.30 -0.15
CA ILE A 179 4.59 -17.69 -0.98
C ILE A 179 4.50 -16.21 -0.58
N THR A 180 4.47 -15.30 -1.55
CA THR A 180 4.34 -13.86 -1.31
C THR A 180 3.26 -13.24 -2.18
N THR A 181 2.40 -12.42 -1.58
CA THR A 181 1.30 -11.71 -2.23
C THR A 181 1.07 -10.34 -1.61
N ASP A 182 0.54 -9.38 -2.37
CA ASP A 182 -0.18 -8.26 -1.76
C ASP A 182 -1.45 -8.80 -1.07
N GLY A 183 -1.80 -8.29 0.08
CA GLY A 183 -3.09 -8.55 0.72
C GLY A 183 -4.23 -7.89 -0.06
N VAL A 184 -3.97 -6.67 -0.54
CA VAL A 184 -4.86 -5.93 -1.44
C VAL A 184 -4.05 -5.33 -2.57
N PHE A 185 -4.41 -5.67 -3.81
CA PHE A 185 -3.75 -5.16 -5.02
C PHE A 185 -4.14 -3.70 -5.28
N SER A 186 -3.16 -2.82 -5.21
CA SER A 186 -3.35 -1.36 -5.13
C SER A 186 -4.01 -0.70 -6.34
N MET A 187 -3.96 -1.34 -7.52
CA MET A 187 -4.55 -0.80 -8.74
C MET A 187 -6.01 -1.21 -8.95
N ASP A 188 -6.44 -2.29 -8.33
CA ASP A 188 -7.75 -2.91 -8.54
C ASP A 188 -8.62 -2.94 -7.27
N GLY A 189 -8.02 -2.89 -6.09
CA GLY A 189 -8.72 -3.12 -4.83
C GLY A 189 -9.13 -4.59 -4.63
N THR A 190 -8.58 -5.50 -5.44
CA THR A 190 -8.82 -6.94 -5.29
C THR A 190 -8.14 -7.45 -4.03
N ILE A 191 -8.86 -8.22 -3.23
CA ILE A 191 -8.37 -8.81 -1.98
C ILE A 191 -7.81 -10.20 -2.28
N ALA A 192 -6.61 -10.50 -1.79
CA ALA A 192 -6.01 -11.82 -1.94
C ALA A 192 -6.88 -12.92 -1.34
N ARG A 193 -6.86 -14.09 -1.97
CA ARG A 193 -7.47 -15.32 -1.45
C ARG A 193 -6.56 -15.98 -0.42
N LEU A 194 -6.25 -15.22 0.66
CA LEU A 194 -5.23 -15.60 1.64
C LEU A 194 -5.59 -16.90 2.38
N ASP A 195 -6.87 -17.18 2.54
CA ASP A 195 -7.42 -18.44 3.03
C ASP A 195 -6.99 -19.63 2.15
N ALA A 196 -7.23 -19.56 0.85
CA ALA A 196 -6.85 -20.59 -0.10
C ALA A 196 -5.31 -20.69 -0.29
N ILE A 197 -4.60 -19.55 -0.19
CA ILE A 197 -3.13 -19.54 -0.18
C ILE A 197 -2.60 -20.29 1.03
N CYS A 198 -3.15 -20.08 2.21
CA CYS A 198 -2.78 -20.80 3.42
C CYS A 198 -3.09 -22.31 3.32
N ASP A 199 -4.21 -22.70 2.71
CA ASP A 199 -4.54 -24.12 2.46
C ASP A 199 -3.46 -24.81 1.59
N LEU A 200 -3.02 -24.14 0.55
CA LEU A 200 -1.92 -24.64 -0.29
C LEU A 200 -0.58 -24.62 0.45
N ALA A 201 -0.32 -23.57 1.23
CA ALA A 201 0.90 -23.48 2.02
C ALA A 201 1.02 -24.65 3.01
N ASP A 202 -0.05 -24.99 3.72
CA ASP A 202 -0.10 -26.14 4.64
C ASP A 202 0.12 -27.46 3.90
N ALA A 203 -0.53 -27.65 2.73
CA ALA A 203 -0.41 -28.86 1.94
C ALA A 203 1.01 -29.09 1.40
N TYR A 204 1.73 -28.03 1.10
CA TYR A 204 3.08 -28.09 0.50
C TYR A 204 4.20 -27.72 1.50
N GLY A 205 3.88 -27.40 2.76
CA GLY A 205 4.85 -26.99 3.79
C GLY A 205 5.59 -25.72 3.40
N ALA A 206 4.87 -24.72 2.90
CA ALA A 206 5.40 -23.41 2.54
C ALA A 206 5.08 -22.37 3.62
N MET A 207 5.91 -21.33 3.74
CA MET A 207 5.63 -20.14 4.53
C MET A 207 4.78 -19.14 3.74
N VAL A 208 4.00 -18.32 4.43
CA VAL A 208 3.14 -17.30 3.84
C VAL A 208 3.55 -15.90 4.28
N HIS A 209 3.83 -15.03 3.31
CA HIS A 209 4.00 -13.59 3.47
C HIS A 209 2.94 -12.84 2.69
N HIS A 210 2.34 -11.80 3.30
CA HIS A 210 1.55 -10.82 2.55
C HIS A 210 1.90 -9.38 2.93
N ASP A 211 1.86 -8.49 1.93
CA ASP A 211 1.94 -7.05 2.14
C ASP A 211 0.55 -6.50 2.42
N ASP A 212 0.35 -5.96 3.60
CA ASP A 212 -0.94 -5.50 4.08
C ASP A 212 -1.07 -3.96 4.10
N CYS A 213 -0.24 -3.27 3.32
CA CYS A 213 -0.20 -1.81 3.23
C CYS A 213 -1.53 -1.14 2.87
N HIS A 214 -2.40 -1.86 2.18
CA HIS A 214 -3.72 -1.38 1.77
C HIS A 214 -4.87 -1.99 2.57
N ALA A 215 -4.62 -2.60 3.72
CA ALA A 215 -5.66 -3.23 4.53
C ALA A 215 -5.49 -3.01 6.04
N THR A 216 -4.27 -3.06 6.57
CA THR A 216 -4.01 -2.81 8.00
C THR A 216 -4.58 -1.46 8.43
N GLY A 217 -5.40 -1.48 9.47
CA GLY A 217 -6.11 -0.35 10.06
C GLY A 217 -7.62 -0.37 9.82
N PHE A 218 -8.13 -1.10 8.80
CA PHE A 218 -9.57 -1.04 8.47
C PHE A 218 -10.18 -2.33 7.88
N MET A 219 -9.41 -3.27 7.38
CA MET A 219 -9.93 -4.56 6.92
C MET A 219 -10.02 -5.55 8.09
N GLY A 220 -11.09 -6.33 8.13
CA GLY A 220 -11.44 -7.22 9.23
C GLY A 220 -12.19 -6.51 10.37
N ASP A 221 -12.75 -7.29 11.31
CA ASP A 221 -13.62 -6.79 12.37
C ASP A 221 -12.92 -5.81 13.31
N GLN A 222 -11.64 -6.06 13.60
CA GLN A 222 -10.79 -5.17 14.41
C GLN A 222 -9.89 -4.28 13.58
N GLY A 223 -9.93 -4.39 12.24
CA GLY A 223 -9.08 -3.64 11.34
C GLY A 223 -7.64 -4.14 11.29
N ARG A 224 -7.40 -5.41 11.62
CA ARG A 224 -6.05 -5.98 11.68
C ARG A 224 -5.47 -6.28 10.30
N GLY A 225 -6.32 -6.38 9.27
CA GLY A 225 -5.90 -6.56 7.88
C GLY A 225 -6.52 -7.78 7.21
N VAL A 226 -5.94 -8.18 6.06
CA VAL A 226 -6.48 -9.27 5.24
C VAL A 226 -6.45 -10.62 5.95
N HIS A 227 -5.47 -10.88 6.80
CA HIS A 227 -5.38 -12.14 7.56
C HIS A 227 -6.54 -12.30 8.56
N GLU A 228 -7.02 -11.19 9.17
CA GLU A 228 -8.24 -11.18 9.98
C GLU A 228 -9.49 -11.32 9.08
N TYR A 229 -9.57 -10.53 8.02
CA TYR A 229 -10.70 -10.55 7.07
C TYR A 229 -10.94 -11.94 6.46
N ARG A 230 -9.87 -12.71 6.24
CA ARG A 230 -9.93 -14.10 5.72
C ARG A 230 -9.97 -15.19 6.80
N GLY A 231 -9.91 -14.82 8.08
CA GLY A 231 -9.95 -15.78 9.19
C GLY A 231 -8.72 -16.69 9.31
N VAL A 232 -7.53 -16.20 8.92
CA VAL A 232 -6.28 -16.98 8.86
C VAL A 232 -5.15 -16.36 9.68
N MET A 233 -5.46 -15.66 10.76
CA MET A 233 -4.49 -14.91 11.57
C MET A 233 -3.32 -15.77 12.11
N ASP A 234 -3.55 -17.00 12.46
CA ASP A 234 -2.56 -17.94 13.02
C ASP A 234 -1.79 -18.72 11.94
N ARG A 235 -2.17 -18.59 10.67
CA ARG A 235 -1.62 -19.35 9.53
C ARG A 235 -0.68 -18.53 8.64
N VAL A 236 -0.51 -17.24 8.93
CA VAL A 236 0.41 -16.35 8.22
C VAL A 236 1.71 -16.23 9.01
N ASP A 237 2.85 -16.29 8.32
CA ASP A 237 4.17 -16.23 8.97
C ASP A 237 4.75 -14.83 9.02
N LEU A 238 4.45 -14.02 8.01
CA LEU A 238 5.01 -12.68 7.82
C LEU A 238 3.97 -11.70 7.24
N ILE A 239 3.94 -10.51 7.80
CA ILE A 239 3.14 -9.38 7.32
C ILE A 239 4.06 -8.18 7.16
N THR A 240 4.11 -7.58 5.97
CA THR A 240 4.67 -6.24 5.81
C THR A 240 3.56 -5.19 5.76
N GLY A 241 3.85 -4.00 6.25
CA GLY A 241 2.85 -2.93 6.31
C GLY A 241 3.48 -1.54 6.41
N THR A 242 2.64 -0.51 6.34
CA THR A 242 3.08 0.89 6.32
C THR A 242 2.31 1.76 7.30
N PHE A 243 3.01 2.74 7.87
CA PHE A 243 2.39 3.85 8.61
C PHE A 243 2.01 5.02 7.67
N GLY A 244 2.34 4.93 6.39
CA GLY A 244 2.13 5.99 5.40
C GLY A 244 0.74 6.00 4.76
N LYS A 245 -0.21 5.18 5.23
CA LYS A 245 -1.58 5.10 4.70
C LYS A 245 -2.61 5.19 5.83
N ALA A 246 -3.43 4.16 6.04
CA ALA A 246 -4.46 4.15 7.09
C ALA A 246 -3.92 4.40 8.51
N LEU A 247 -2.70 3.97 8.78
CA LEU A 247 -2.06 4.13 10.10
C LEU A 247 -1.46 5.52 10.33
N GLY A 248 -2.12 6.59 9.86
CA GLY A 248 -1.78 7.97 10.16
C GLY A 248 -1.24 8.78 8.98
N GLY A 249 -0.92 8.15 7.83
CA GLY A 249 -0.51 8.84 6.60
C GLY A 249 0.89 9.49 6.64
N GLY A 250 1.72 9.17 7.63
CA GLY A 250 3.08 9.68 7.75
C GLY A 250 4.06 8.93 6.85
N SER A 251 5.15 8.44 7.42
CA SER A 251 6.10 7.56 6.76
C SER A 251 6.43 6.37 7.64
N GLY A 252 7.25 5.46 7.15
CA GLY A 252 7.63 4.27 7.89
C GLY A 252 6.93 3.00 7.43
N GLY A 253 7.58 1.89 7.72
CA GLY A 253 7.08 0.57 7.45
C GLY A 253 7.50 -0.42 8.53
N PHE A 254 6.99 -1.63 8.43
CA PHE A 254 7.31 -2.69 9.36
C PHE A 254 7.23 -4.07 8.69
N THR A 255 7.92 -5.03 9.29
CA THR A 255 7.67 -6.46 9.11
C THR A 255 7.29 -7.04 10.46
N SER A 256 6.13 -7.69 10.55
CA SER A 256 5.67 -8.47 11.70
C SER A 256 5.69 -9.94 11.35
N GLY A 257 6.06 -10.81 12.30
CA GLY A 257 6.11 -12.24 12.00
C GLY A 257 6.60 -13.10 13.15
N ARG A 258 7.07 -14.32 12.80
CA ARG A 258 7.65 -15.27 13.75
C ARG A 258 8.96 -14.72 14.32
N GLN A 259 9.17 -14.94 15.62
CA GLN A 259 10.28 -14.35 16.37
C GLN A 259 11.65 -14.59 15.71
N GLU A 260 11.93 -15.82 15.28
CA GLU A 260 13.23 -16.19 14.70
C GLU A 260 13.48 -15.47 13.38
N ILE A 261 12.43 -15.22 12.59
CA ILE A 261 12.55 -14.47 11.32
C ILE A 261 12.82 -13.00 11.61
N ILE A 262 12.10 -12.40 12.56
CA ILE A 262 12.31 -11.01 12.95
C ILE A 262 13.72 -10.81 13.54
N ASP A 263 14.22 -11.76 14.32
CA ASP A 263 15.59 -11.71 14.87
C ASP A 263 16.65 -11.78 13.76
N ILE A 264 16.46 -12.64 12.75
CA ILE A 264 17.36 -12.69 11.57
C ILE A 264 17.32 -11.37 10.81
N LEU A 265 16.13 -10.77 10.60
CA LEU A 265 15.99 -9.47 9.95
C LEU A 265 16.75 -8.37 10.70
N ARG A 266 16.68 -8.34 12.03
CA ARG A 266 17.45 -7.40 12.86
C ARG A 266 18.96 -7.53 12.69
N GLN A 267 19.45 -8.74 12.42
CA GLN A 267 20.89 -9.01 12.27
C GLN A 267 21.42 -8.81 10.84
N ARG A 268 20.58 -8.94 9.80
CA ARG A 268 21.04 -9.07 8.43
C ARG A 268 20.33 -8.19 7.41
N SER A 269 19.12 -7.69 7.71
CA SER A 269 18.38 -6.86 6.75
C SER A 269 19.09 -5.55 6.49
N ARG A 270 19.64 -5.38 5.28
CA ARG A 270 20.47 -4.23 4.91
C ARG A 270 19.75 -2.89 5.06
N PRO A 271 18.49 -2.72 4.63
CA PRO A 271 17.75 -1.47 4.86
C PRO A 271 17.60 -1.12 6.35
N TYR A 272 17.47 -2.12 7.23
CA TYR A 272 17.42 -1.90 8.68
C TYR A 272 18.77 -1.53 9.26
N LEU A 273 19.84 -2.20 8.82
CA LEU A 273 21.18 -1.99 9.38
C LEU A 273 21.82 -0.69 8.92
N PHE A 274 21.49 -0.20 7.72
CA PHE A 274 22.25 0.88 7.08
C PHE A 274 21.43 2.14 6.79
N SER A 275 20.10 2.14 7.03
CA SER A 275 19.27 3.35 6.99
C SER A 275 19.01 3.91 8.38
N ASN A 276 18.87 5.23 8.48
CA ASN A 276 18.48 5.88 9.73
C ASN A 276 17.14 5.32 10.22
N THR A 277 17.01 5.28 11.54
CA THR A 277 15.80 4.80 12.20
C THR A 277 14.60 5.72 11.95
N LEU A 278 13.41 5.17 12.05
CA LEU A 278 12.14 5.91 11.96
C LEU A 278 12.10 7.05 12.97
N ALA A 279 11.68 8.23 12.54
CA ALA A 279 11.64 9.40 13.41
C ALA A 279 10.67 9.19 14.60
N PRO A 280 11.05 9.63 15.82
CA PRO A 280 10.22 9.45 17.03
C PRO A 280 8.81 10.03 16.89
N ALA A 281 8.65 11.13 16.18
CA ALA A 281 7.36 11.76 15.93
C ALA A 281 6.40 10.84 15.15
N ILE A 282 6.92 10.10 14.18
CA ILE A 282 6.15 9.09 13.43
C ILE A 282 5.75 7.95 14.37
N CYS A 283 6.67 7.48 15.21
CA CYS A 283 6.36 6.42 16.18
C CYS A 283 5.24 6.83 17.13
N ALA A 284 5.28 8.06 17.66
CA ALA A 284 4.26 8.58 18.58
C ALA A 284 2.90 8.73 17.90
N ALA A 285 2.87 9.27 16.67
CA ALA A 285 1.67 9.40 15.87
C ALA A 285 1.04 8.01 15.60
N SER A 286 1.85 7.03 15.18
CA SER A 286 1.39 5.67 14.90
C SER A 286 0.87 4.95 16.16
N LEU A 287 1.50 5.14 17.32
CA LEU A 287 1.00 4.63 18.60
C LEU A 287 -0.38 5.21 18.91
N LYS A 288 -0.56 6.51 18.73
CA LYS A 288 -1.86 7.16 18.93
C LYS A 288 -2.93 6.62 17.99
N VAL A 289 -2.58 6.37 16.73
CA VAL A 289 -3.50 5.75 15.77
C VAL A 289 -3.93 4.35 16.24
N LEU A 290 -3.00 3.51 16.69
CA LEU A 290 -3.34 2.18 17.24
C LEU A 290 -4.30 2.29 18.44
N ASP A 291 -4.06 3.25 19.35
CA ASP A 291 -4.98 3.51 20.48
C ASP A 291 -6.39 3.86 19.99
N MET A 292 -6.51 4.69 18.96
CA MET A 292 -7.80 5.10 18.38
C MET A 292 -8.52 3.92 17.72
N LEU A 293 -7.80 3.06 17.00
CA LEU A 293 -8.36 1.90 16.31
C LEU A 293 -8.86 0.81 17.27
N GLU A 294 -8.17 0.63 18.39
CA GLU A 294 -8.57 -0.31 19.44
C GLU A 294 -9.76 0.22 20.26
N ALA A 295 -9.88 1.56 20.40
CA ALA A 295 -10.93 2.18 21.17
C ALA A 295 -12.28 2.25 20.45
N SER A 296 -12.31 2.25 19.10
CA SER A 296 -13.53 2.48 18.33
C SER A 296 -13.48 1.94 16.91
N THR A 297 -14.61 1.40 16.44
CA THR A 297 -14.82 0.99 15.04
C THR A 297 -15.33 2.12 14.15
N ALA A 298 -15.71 3.26 14.70
CA ALA A 298 -16.46 4.31 14.01
C ALA A 298 -15.83 4.80 12.69
N LEU A 299 -14.49 4.88 12.62
CA LEU A 299 -13.80 5.26 11.39
C LEU A 299 -13.88 4.15 10.33
N ARG A 300 -13.72 2.89 10.74
CA ARG A 300 -13.85 1.73 9.85
C ARG A 300 -15.28 1.61 9.30
N ASP A 301 -16.27 1.71 10.19
CA ASP A 301 -17.69 1.61 9.82
C ASP A 301 -18.04 2.69 8.79
N ARG A 302 -17.63 3.93 9.04
CA ARG A 302 -17.81 5.05 8.11
C ARG A 302 -17.11 4.83 6.78
N LEU A 303 -15.88 4.30 6.80
CA LEU A 303 -15.14 3.99 5.57
C LEU A 303 -15.89 2.97 4.71
N HIS A 304 -16.35 1.88 5.33
CA HIS A 304 -17.10 0.84 4.61
C HIS A 304 -18.48 1.34 4.11
N ASP A 305 -19.19 2.15 4.91
CA ASP A 305 -20.44 2.78 4.49
C ASP A 305 -20.24 3.74 3.31
N ASN A 306 -19.21 4.59 3.37
CA ASN A 306 -18.85 5.48 2.28
C ASN A 306 -18.47 4.70 1.00
N THR A 307 -17.72 3.61 1.15
CA THR A 307 -17.29 2.76 0.04
C THR A 307 -18.48 2.11 -0.65
N ARG A 308 -19.37 1.48 0.12
CA ARG A 308 -20.59 0.85 -0.40
C ARG A 308 -21.45 1.87 -1.14
N TYR A 309 -21.73 3.01 -0.50
CA TYR A 309 -22.52 4.07 -1.10
C TYR A 309 -21.95 4.56 -2.42
N PHE A 310 -20.65 4.88 -2.47
CA PHE A 310 -20.03 5.37 -3.68
C PHE A 310 -20.08 4.34 -4.83
N ARG A 311 -19.83 3.05 -4.53
CA ARG A 311 -19.94 1.96 -5.52
C ARG A 311 -21.37 1.86 -6.08
N GLU A 312 -22.38 1.84 -5.21
CA GLU A 312 -23.79 1.77 -5.60
C GLU A 312 -24.18 2.97 -6.48
N GLN A 313 -23.80 4.19 -6.11
CA GLN A 313 -24.10 5.38 -6.90
C GLN A 313 -23.40 5.37 -8.27
N MET A 314 -22.13 4.96 -8.33
CA MET A 314 -21.42 4.85 -9.60
C MET A 314 -22.04 3.80 -10.53
N GLN A 315 -22.38 2.63 -10.00
CA GLN A 315 -23.07 1.57 -10.78
C GLN A 315 -24.45 2.02 -11.25
N ALA A 316 -25.24 2.68 -10.39
CA ALA A 316 -26.55 3.22 -10.75
C ALA A 316 -26.47 4.28 -11.88
N ASN A 317 -25.35 5.00 -12.01
CA ASN A 317 -25.09 5.94 -13.08
C ASN A 317 -24.36 5.31 -14.29
N GLY A 318 -24.31 3.97 -14.38
CA GLY A 318 -23.84 3.23 -15.55
C GLY A 318 -22.32 3.07 -15.66
N PHE A 319 -21.54 3.39 -14.62
CA PHE A 319 -20.12 3.18 -14.62
C PHE A 319 -19.74 1.72 -14.35
N ALA A 320 -18.75 1.22 -15.08
CA ALA A 320 -18.18 -0.10 -14.87
C ALA A 320 -17.25 -0.08 -13.64
N VAL A 321 -17.81 -0.43 -12.48
CA VAL A 321 -17.08 -0.58 -11.21
C VAL A 321 -17.12 -2.05 -10.84
N PRO A 322 -15.98 -2.74 -10.75
CA PRO A 322 -15.92 -4.14 -10.31
C PRO A 322 -16.51 -4.32 -8.91
N GLU A 323 -17.11 -5.47 -8.64
CA GLU A 323 -17.56 -5.84 -7.30
C GLU A 323 -16.41 -5.89 -6.30
N GLY A 324 -16.69 -5.61 -5.03
CA GLY A 324 -15.72 -5.69 -3.94
C GLY A 324 -16.02 -4.73 -2.80
N ASP A 325 -15.41 -5.00 -1.65
CA ASP A 325 -15.64 -4.27 -0.38
C ASP A 325 -14.54 -3.25 -0.09
N HIS A 326 -13.47 -3.25 -0.88
CA HIS A 326 -12.31 -2.41 -0.61
C HIS A 326 -12.55 -0.95 -1.03
N PRO A 327 -12.06 0.06 -0.26
CA PRO A 327 -12.18 1.50 -0.57
C PRO A 327 -11.38 1.97 -1.80
N ILE A 328 -10.54 1.14 -2.39
CA ILE A 328 -10.06 1.36 -3.76
C ILE A 328 -11.18 1.01 -4.72
N VAL A 329 -11.68 2.00 -5.46
CA VAL A 329 -12.78 1.84 -6.42
C VAL A 329 -12.28 2.21 -7.81
N PRO A 330 -11.89 1.22 -8.63
CA PRO A 330 -11.49 1.47 -10.01
C PRO A 330 -12.72 1.70 -10.88
N VAL A 331 -12.81 2.88 -11.50
CA VAL A 331 -13.81 3.20 -12.52
C VAL A 331 -13.18 2.87 -13.87
N MET A 332 -13.61 1.76 -14.47
CA MET A 332 -13.01 1.20 -15.68
C MET A 332 -13.41 1.99 -16.92
N LEU A 333 -12.43 2.48 -17.68
CA LEU A 333 -12.63 3.26 -18.90
C LEU A 333 -12.06 2.56 -20.15
N GLY A 334 -11.13 1.63 -19.98
CA GLY A 334 -10.50 0.85 -21.06
C GLY A 334 -9.44 1.61 -21.83
N ASP A 335 -9.76 2.78 -22.39
CA ASP A 335 -8.88 3.60 -23.21
C ASP A 335 -8.05 4.59 -22.38
N ALA A 336 -6.77 4.74 -22.70
CA ALA A 336 -5.84 5.61 -21.98
C ALA A 336 -6.13 7.09 -22.18
N VAL A 337 -6.52 7.51 -23.40
CA VAL A 337 -6.83 8.90 -23.73
C VAL A 337 -8.11 9.33 -23.02
N VAL A 338 -9.11 8.45 -22.98
CA VAL A 338 -10.36 8.67 -22.24
C VAL A 338 -10.07 8.83 -20.74
N ALA A 339 -9.22 7.98 -20.17
CA ALA A 339 -8.85 8.06 -18.76
C ALA A 339 -8.10 9.36 -18.43
N GLN A 340 -7.21 9.81 -19.31
CA GLN A 340 -6.49 11.07 -19.14
C GLN A 340 -7.45 12.27 -19.20
N LYS A 341 -8.27 12.38 -20.26
CA LYS A 341 -9.26 13.45 -20.40
C LYS A 341 -10.26 13.48 -19.24
N MET A 342 -10.72 12.30 -18.81
CA MET A 342 -11.61 12.17 -17.65
C MET A 342 -10.95 12.74 -16.39
N SER A 343 -9.67 12.39 -16.11
CA SER A 343 -8.93 12.91 -14.95
C SER A 343 -8.76 14.43 -14.99
N GLU A 344 -8.49 15.01 -16.17
CA GLU A 344 -8.36 16.45 -16.37
C GLU A 344 -9.71 17.15 -16.14
N ARG A 345 -10.79 16.61 -16.72
CA ARG A 345 -12.12 17.18 -16.58
C ARG A 345 -12.67 17.08 -15.16
N LEU A 346 -12.43 15.96 -14.48
CA LEU A 346 -12.78 15.81 -13.06
C LEU A 346 -12.10 16.87 -12.19
N LEU A 347 -10.85 17.18 -12.46
CA LEU A 347 -10.14 18.25 -11.75
C LEU A 347 -10.81 19.62 -11.94
N GLU A 348 -11.22 19.98 -13.16
CA GLU A 348 -11.95 21.22 -13.45
C GLU A 348 -13.31 21.27 -12.74
N LEU A 349 -13.95 20.10 -12.54
CA LEU A 349 -15.20 19.96 -11.80
C LEU A 349 -14.99 19.88 -10.26
N GLY A 350 -13.75 20.10 -9.81
CA GLY A 350 -13.41 20.12 -8.38
C GLY A 350 -13.22 18.75 -7.73
N ILE A 351 -12.87 17.72 -8.51
CA ILE A 351 -12.55 16.37 -8.03
C ILE A 351 -11.12 16.02 -8.43
N TYR A 352 -10.27 15.76 -7.43
CA TYR A 352 -8.91 15.30 -7.65
C TYR A 352 -8.86 13.77 -7.69
N ALA A 353 -8.89 13.21 -8.90
CA ALA A 353 -8.76 11.79 -9.18
C ALA A 353 -7.75 11.58 -10.32
N ILE A 354 -7.01 10.46 -10.29
CA ILE A 354 -5.91 10.18 -11.22
C ILE A 354 -6.27 9.00 -12.13
N GLY A 355 -6.01 9.19 -13.43
CA GLY A 355 -6.07 8.13 -14.43
C GLY A 355 -4.84 7.22 -14.38
N PHE A 356 -5.07 5.92 -14.42
CA PHE A 356 -4.03 4.91 -14.55
C PHE A 356 -4.18 4.17 -15.86
N PHE A 357 -3.09 4.10 -16.63
CA PHE A 357 -2.99 3.45 -17.93
C PHE A 357 -1.62 2.78 -18.09
N TYR A 358 -1.41 2.11 -19.21
CA TYR A 358 -0.14 1.44 -19.49
C TYR A 358 1.06 2.42 -19.33
N PRO A 359 2.20 2.01 -18.76
CA PRO A 359 2.54 0.66 -18.31
C PRO A 359 2.13 0.32 -16.86
N VAL A 360 1.44 1.22 -16.15
CA VAL A 360 1.04 1.00 -14.74
C VAL A 360 -0.04 -0.06 -14.61
N VAL A 361 -0.94 -0.11 -15.59
CA VAL A 361 -1.96 -1.15 -15.74
C VAL A 361 -1.90 -1.71 -17.17
N PRO A 362 -2.39 -2.94 -17.44
CA PRO A 362 -2.35 -3.53 -18.78
C PRO A 362 -3.06 -2.68 -19.84
N GLN A 363 -2.64 -2.83 -21.10
CA GLN A 363 -3.31 -2.19 -22.24
C GLN A 363 -4.80 -2.57 -22.28
N GLY A 364 -5.67 -1.60 -22.61
CA GLY A 364 -7.12 -1.80 -22.63
C GLY A 364 -7.76 -1.86 -21.23
N LYS A 365 -7.01 -1.61 -20.16
CA LYS A 365 -7.47 -1.64 -18.77
C LYS A 365 -7.30 -0.30 -18.06
N ALA A 366 -7.29 0.80 -18.82
CA ALA A 366 -7.21 2.14 -18.24
C ALA A 366 -8.41 2.45 -17.35
N ARG A 367 -8.17 3.17 -16.28
CA ARG A 367 -9.17 3.46 -15.23
C ARG A 367 -8.88 4.76 -14.50
N ILE A 368 -9.87 5.34 -13.88
CA ILE A 368 -9.69 6.28 -12.76
C ILE A 368 -9.70 5.46 -11.48
N ARG A 369 -8.63 5.52 -10.68
CA ARG A 369 -8.58 4.87 -9.37
C ARG A 369 -9.05 5.84 -8.30
N VAL A 370 -10.26 5.63 -7.79
CA VAL A 370 -10.80 6.39 -6.68
C VAL A 370 -10.40 5.74 -5.36
N GLN A 371 -10.01 6.56 -4.38
CA GLN A 371 -9.70 6.17 -3.01
C GLN A 371 -10.76 6.77 -2.08
N ILE A 372 -11.59 5.93 -1.50
CA ILE A 372 -12.59 6.37 -0.52
C ILE A 372 -11.92 6.52 0.85
N SER A 373 -12.37 7.52 1.62
CA SER A 373 -11.88 7.82 2.96
C SER A 373 -13.05 7.95 3.94
N ALA A 374 -12.81 7.58 5.19
CA ALA A 374 -13.70 7.90 6.30
C ALA A 374 -13.88 9.43 6.50
N GLY A 375 -12.94 10.22 5.98
CA GLY A 375 -13.02 11.68 6.00
C GLY A 375 -14.00 12.28 4.99
N HIS A 376 -14.38 11.54 3.93
CA HIS A 376 -15.36 12.03 2.97
C HIS A 376 -16.74 12.15 3.61
N THR A 377 -17.41 13.27 3.36
CA THR A 377 -18.82 13.48 3.68
C THR A 377 -19.70 12.88 2.58
N ARG A 378 -20.99 12.74 2.84
CA ARG A 378 -21.95 12.32 1.81
C ARG A 378 -21.96 13.31 0.63
N ASP A 379 -21.92 14.61 0.91
CA ASP A 379 -21.88 15.67 -0.11
C ASP A 379 -20.61 15.58 -0.98
N ASP A 380 -19.45 15.21 -0.41
CA ASP A 380 -18.22 14.99 -1.20
C ASP A 380 -18.40 13.85 -2.20
N LEU A 381 -19.03 12.75 -1.75
CA LEU A 381 -19.29 11.58 -2.59
C LEU A 381 -20.31 11.88 -3.70
N ASP A 382 -21.38 12.60 -3.38
CA ASP A 382 -22.41 13.02 -4.34
C ASP A 382 -21.84 13.98 -5.39
N LYS A 383 -21.00 14.93 -4.95
CA LYS A 383 -20.26 15.81 -5.84
C LYS A 383 -19.34 15.02 -6.76
N ALA A 384 -18.66 14.01 -6.26
CA ALA A 384 -17.79 13.16 -7.09
C ALA A 384 -18.61 12.38 -8.13
N VAL A 385 -19.69 11.72 -7.75
CA VAL A 385 -20.58 11.00 -8.68
C VAL A 385 -21.14 11.93 -9.77
N SER A 386 -21.60 13.13 -9.40
CA SER A 386 -22.08 14.15 -10.34
C SER A 386 -21.01 14.59 -11.32
N ALA A 387 -19.77 14.81 -10.84
CA ALA A 387 -18.65 15.19 -11.68
C ALA A 387 -18.26 14.09 -12.67
N PHE A 388 -18.23 12.82 -12.23
CA PHE A 388 -18.02 11.67 -13.12
C PHE A 388 -19.08 11.59 -14.21
N THR A 389 -20.37 11.73 -13.85
CA THR A 389 -21.50 11.70 -14.79
C THR A 389 -21.40 12.82 -15.82
N THR A 390 -21.11 14.05 -15.39
CA THR A 390 -20.93 15.20 -16.26
C THR A 390 -19.76 14.99 -17.23
N ALA A 391 -18.58 14.62 -16.70
CA ALA A 391 -17.39 14.41 -17.52
C ALA A 391 -17.59 13.27 -18.54
N HIS A 392 -18.27 12.20 -18.14
CA HIS A 392 -18.57 11.08 -19.03
C HIS A 392 -19.52 11.49 -20.18
N GLY A 393 -20.56 12.24 -19.87
CA GLY A 393 -21.50 12.75 -20.88
C GLY A 393 -20.82 13.68 -21.91
N GLU A 394 -19.92 14.56 -21.46
CA GLU A 394 -19.16 15.48 -22.32
C GLU A 394 -18.13 14.75 -23.21
N LEU A 395 -17.52 13.66 -22.71
CA LEU A 395 -16.54 12.87 -23.48
C LEU A 395 -17.20 11.90 -24.46
N ALA A 396 -18.48 11.59 -24.29
CA ALA A 396 -19.25 10.73 -25.20
C ALA A 396 -19.94 11.50 -26.32
N ALA A 397 -20.07 12.84 -26.22
CA ALA A 397 -20.65 13.73 -27.22
C ALA A 397 -19.61 14.16 -28.27
#